data_885d91096fd7688495b1b252dfc4c7fc
#
_entry.id   885d91096fd7688495b1b252dfc4c7fc
#
_cell.length_a   1.000
_cell.length_b   1.000
_cell.length_c   1.000
_cell.angle_alpha   90.00
_cell.angle_beta   90.00
_cell.angle_gamma   90.00
#
_symmetry.space_group_name_H-M   'P 1'
#
loop_
_entity.id
_entity.type
_entity.pdbx_description
1 polymer ?
#
loop_
_entity_poly.entity_id
_entity_poly.type
_entity_poly.pdbx_seq_one_letter_code
_entity_poly.pdbx_strand_id
1 'polypeptide(L)'
;MEEEKKSLNFIEQIIEDDLANGLTKDELRFRFPPEPNGYLHVGHTKAICINFGLGEKYNAPVNLRFDDTNPEKEEQEFVDSIMKDVEWLGFKWDKVLYASDYFQQLYDWAVQLIKEGKAYVDEQPSEVITEQRKNPAEPGIESPYRNRPVEESLDLFERMKNGEFESGSMSLRAKIDMTSPNMNMRDPVMYRILNKPHHRTGTAWKIYPMYDWAHGESDYIEQVSHSLCSLEFENHRPLYNWYLDQVYEEGKVKNKQREFARMNVSYMITSKRKLQRLIAENVVSGWDDPRMPTISGMRRKGYTATAIRNFIEKVGVAKRENLIELQLLEFCVREDLNKVAKRVMTVVDPIKLIIENYPEGQEEWLETENNPEQENAGTREIPFSRELYIEREDFKEEANNKFFRLKLGGEVRLKSAYIIKGERVEKDENGEITTIYATYDEKSKSGSGTEESLRKVKGTIHWVSAKHAIPVEVRNYDKLFTVEQPDAEKDVDFLNFINPDSVTTVQGFAEPSLKDVAVGEPLQFQRIGYFTKDQDSTDTNFVFNRTVTLKDSYKPE
;
A
#
# COMPACT_ATOMS: atom_id res chain seq x y z
N MET A 1 -21.63 -28.54 4.57
CA MET A 1 -20.20 -28.47 4.33
C MET A 1 -19.59 -28.01 5.64
N GLU A 2 -18.78 -28.86 6.28
CA GLU A 2 -18.00 -28.44 7.45
C GLU A 2 -17.05 -27.33 6.96
N GLU A 3 -17.13 -26.14 7.55
CA GLU A 3 -16.10 -25.11 7.38
C GLU A 3 -14.78 -25.73 7.84
N GLU A 4 -13.82 -25.88 6.93
CA GLU A 4 -12.46 -26.22 7.31
C GLU A 4 -12.01 -25.20 8.35
N LYS A 5 -11.82 -25.63 9.60
CA LYS A 5 -11.28 -24.79 10.66
C LYS A 5 -9.88 -24.38 10.25
N LYS A 6 -9.74 -23.16 9.74
CA LYS A 6 -8.43 -22.57 9.41
C LYS A 6 -7.54 -22.65 10.65
N SER A 7 -6.35 -23.18 10.51
CA SER A 7 -5.40 -23.30 11.62
C SER A 7 -5.04 -21.89 12.14
N LEU A 8 -4.99 -21.72 13.46
CA LEU A 8 -4.59 -20.47 14.08
C LEU A 8 -3.12 -20.16 13.74
N ASN A 9 -2.85 -18.90 13.39
CA ASN A 9 -1.46 -18.43 13.33
C ASN A 9 -0.89 -18.28 14.75
N PHE A 10 0.44 -18.06 14.88
CA PHE A 10 1.09 -18.04 16.18
C PHE A 10 0.64 -16.88 17.09
N ILE A 11 0.21 -15.73 16.54
CA ILE A 11 -0.33 -14.61 17.33
C ILE A 11 -1.70 -14.99 17.87
N GLU A 12 -2.55 -15.55 17.03
CA GLU A 12 -3.86 -16.05 17.44
C GLU A 12 -3.73 -17.14 18.51
N GLN A 13 -2.74 -18.04 18.37
CA GLN A 13 -2.47 -19.05 19.41
C GLN A 13 -2.08 -18.42 20.75
N ILE A 14 -1.24 -17.37 20.75
CA ILE A 14 -0.88 -16.64 21.97
C ILE A 14 -2.12 -15.99 22.61
N ILE A 15 -3.00 -15.39 21.82
CA ILE A 15 -4.24 -14.78 22.32
C ILE A 15 -5.15 -15.85 22.95
N GLU A 16 -5.35 -16.98 22.28
CA GLU A 16 -6.15 -18.08 22.82
C GLU A 16 -5.56 -18.66 24.11
N ASP A 17 -4.24 -18.83 24.17
CA ASP A 17 -3.54 -19.27 25.38
C ASP A 17 -3.73 -18.26 26.53
N ASP A 18 -3.65 -16.96 26.27
CA ASP A 18 -3.85 -15.92 27.26
C ASP A 18 -5.30 -15.85 27.74
N LEU A 19 -6.27 -16.04 26.87
CA LEU A 19 -7.69 -16.16 27.22
C LEU A 19 -7.95 -17.39 28.12
N ALA A 20 -7.31 -18.52 27.80
CA ALA A 20 -7.40 -19.73 28.61
C ALA A 20 -6.74 -19.58 30.00
N ASN A 21 -5.77 -18.67 30.13
CA ASN A 21 -5.01 -18.40 31.36
C ASN A 21 -5.52 -17.18 32.16
N GLY A 22 -6.74 -16.70 31.86
CA GLY A 22 -7.43 -15.73 32.73
C GLY A 22 -7.59 -14.32 32.14
N LEU A 23 -7.03 -14.01 30.98
CA LEU A 23 -7.40 -12.79 30.25
C LEU A 23 -8.86 -12.93 29.78
N THR A 24 -9.66 -11.89 29.95
CA THR A 24 -11.05 -11.90 29.49
C THR A 24 -11.17 -11.31 28.06
N LYS A 25 -12.25 -11.62 27.36
CA LYS A 25 -12.49 -11.03 26.02
C LYS A 25 -12.67 -9.51 26.08
N ASP A 26 -13.22 -8.98 27.16
CA ASP A 26 -13.42 -7.53 27.34
C ASP A 26 -12.09 -6.77 27.59
N GLU A 27 -11.05 -7.49 27.99
CA GLU A 27 -9.70 -6.96 28.16
C GLU A 27 -8.88 -7.00 26.86
N LEU A 28 -9.35 -7.68 25.81
CA LEU A 28 -8.69 -7.65 24.52
C LEU A 28 -8.78 -6.27 23.89
N ARG A 29 -7.63 -5.71 23.59
CA ARG A 29 -7.50 -4.43 22.87
C ARG A 29 -6.22 -4.44 22.07
N PHE A 30 -6.31 -3.95 20.85
CA PHE A 30 -5.19 -3.82 19.92
C PHE A 30 -4.99 -2.35 19.53
N ARG A 31 -3.90 -2.06 18.88
CA ARG A 31 -3.63 -0.73 18.31
C ARG A 31 -2.74 -0.79 17.09
N PHE A 32 -2.92 0.14 16.17
CA PHE A 32 -1.97 0.47 15.13
C PHE A 32 -1.32 1.81 15.49
N PRO A 33 0.03 1.83 15.78
CA PRO A 33 0.70 3.00 16.31
C PRO A 33 1.66 3.65 15.30
N PRO A 34 1.19 4.25 14.20
CA PRO A 34 2.08 4.86 13.23
C PRO A 34 2.72 6.14 13.78
N GLU A 35 3.99 6.36 13.43
CA GLU A 35 4.65 7.66 13.60
C GLU A 35 4.18 8.58 12.44
N PRO A 36 3.62 9.79 12.71
CA PRO A 36 3.07 10.67 11.68
C PRO A 36 4.17 11.47 10.95
N ASN A 37 5.13 10.77 10.36
CA ASN A 37 6.32 11.32 9.74
C ASN A 37 6.47 10.96 8.26
N GLY A 38 5.47 10.35 7.63
CA GLY A 38 5.49 9.95 6.23
C GLY A 38 4.26 9.17 5.80
N TYR A 39 4.16 8.91 4.51
CA TYR A 39 3.10 8.10 3.93
C TYR A 39 3.29 6.61 4.24
N LEU A 40 2.18 5.91 4.47
CA LEU A 40 2.19 4.46 4.65
C LEU A 40 2.53 3.74 3.34
N HIS A 41 3.21 2.62 3.44
CA HIS A 41 3.61 1.80 2.31
C HIS A 41 3.14 0.35 2.48
N VAL A 42 3.35 -0.48 1.46
CA VAL A 42 2.94 -1.89 1.42
C VAL A 42 3.35 -2.67 2.67
N GLY A 43 4.50 -2.39 3.28
CA GLY A 43 4.93 -3.03 4.52
C GLY A 43 4.00 -2.76 5.72
N HIS A 44 3.44 -1.56 5.81
CA HIS A 44 2.50 -1.19 6.87
C HIS A 44 1.15 -1.88 6.73
N THR A 45 0.73 -2.27 5.52
CA THR A 45 -0.54 -2.98 5.32
C THR A 45 -0.61 -4.27 6.10
N LYS A 46 0.52 -4.95 6.32
CA LYS A 46 0.58 -6.16 7.14
C LYS A 46 0.25 -5.86 8.60
N ALA A 47 0.86 -4.83 9.20
CA ALA A 47 0.58 -4.43 10.58
C ALA A 47 -0.87 -3.98 10.75
N ILE A 48 -1.41 -3.22 9.80
CA ILE A 48 -2.81 -2.79 9.79
C ILE A 48 -3.73 -4.00 9.73
N CYS A 49 -3.57 -4.89 8.75
CA CYS A 49 -4.42 -6.06 8.58
C CYS A 49 -4.34 -7.04 9.77
N ILE A 50 -3.17 -7.18 10.41
CA ILE A 50 -3.03 -8.03 11.61
C ILE A 50 -3.83 -7.41 12.77
N ASN A 51 -3.57 -6.16 13.13
CA ASN A 51 -4.21 -5.54 14.29
C ASN A 51 -5.73 -5.41 14.12
N PHE A 52 -6.18 -4.86 13.00
CA PHE A 52 -7.60 -4.67 12.73
C PHE A 52 -8.30 -6.01 12.43
N GLY A 53 -7.64 -6.94 11.75
CA GLY A 53 -8.20 -8.29 11.51
C GLY A 53 -8.39 -9.09 12.81
N LEU A 54 -7.49 -8.96 13.78
CA LEU A 54 -7.68 -9.53 15.13
C LEU A 54 -8.84 -8.84 15.85
N GLY A 55 -8.95 -7.50 15.74
CA GLY A 55 -10.09 -6.76 16.26
C GLY A 55 -11.41 -7.27 15.70
N GLU A 56 -11.52 -7.45 14.38
CA GLU A 56 -12.71 -8.02 13.72
C GLU A 56 -12.98 -9.47 14.20
N LYS A 57 -11.95 -10.30 14.26
CA LYS A 57 -12.07 -11.73 14.64
C LYS A 57 -12.55 -11.93 16.08
N TYR A 58 -12.00 -11.14 17.01
CA TYR A 58 -12.30 -11.26 18.44
C TYR A 58 -13.38 -10.30 18.93
N ASN A 59 -13.92 -9.47 18.04
CA ASN A 59 -14.83 -8.37 18.38
C ASN A 59 -14.23 -7.45 19.46
N ALA A 60 -12.94 -7.13 19.31
CA ALA A 60 -12.16 -6.33 20.24
C ALA A 60 -11.85 -4.94 19.63
N PRO A 61 -11.81 -3.87 20.45
CA PRO A 61 -11.48 -2.53 19.97
C PRO A 61 -10.04 -2.44 19.50
N VAL A 62 -9.82 -1.65 18.44
CA VAL A 62 -8.51 -1.33 17.89
C VAL A 62 -8.34 0.19 17.86
N ASN A 63 -7.35 0.70 18.58
CA ASN A 63 -7.02 2.12 18.57
C ASN A 63 -6.10 2.47 17.38
N LEU A 64 -6.28 3.64 16.83
CA LEU A 64 -5.29 4.32 15.99
C LEU A 64 -4.56 5.32 16.89
N ARG A 65 -3.32 5.01 17.27
CA ARG A 65 -2.51 5.92 18.12
C ARG A 65 -1.33 6.44 17.34
N PHE A 66 -1.29 7.74 17.14
CA PHE A 66 -0.13 8.40 16.57
C PHE A 66 1.00 8.49 17.59
N ASP A 67 2.16 7.94 17.23
CA ASP A 67 3.39 8.03 18.04
C ASP A 67 4.10 9.34 17.70
N ASP A 68 3.56 10.44 18.23
CA ASP A 68 3.98 11.81 17.95
C ASP A 68 4.97 12.32 19.03
N THR A 69 6.08 11.63 19.21
CA THR A 69 7.12 11.98 20.20
C THR A 69 8.29 12.79 19.62
N ASN A 70 8.29 13.05 18.31
CA ASN A 70 9.38 13.74 17.63
C ASN A 70 8.91 14.98 16.85
N PRO A 71 8.94 16.18 17.46
CA PRO A 71 8.43 17.41 16.85
C PRO A 71 9.16 17.87 15.58
N GLU A 72 10.30 17.24 15.24
CA GLU A 72 11.08 17.62 14.06
C GLU A 72 10.57 17.04 12.73
N LYS A 73 9.73 16.00 12.79
CA LYS A 73 9.39 15.18 11.61
C LYS A 73 7.90 14.98 11.40
N GLU A 74 7.08 15.44 12.33
CA GLU A 74 5.65 15.15 12.39
C GLU A 74 4.85 16.28 11.78
N GLU A 75 3.94 15.95 10.86
CA GLU A 75 3.13 16.90 10.13
C GLU A 75 1.67 16.41 10.04
N GLN A 76 0.71 17.34 10.06
CA GLN A 76 -0.73 17.04 9.97
C GLN A 76 -1.08 16.31 8.67
N GLU A 77 -0.40 16.61 7.58
CA GLU A 77 -0.58 15.93 6.28
C GLU A 77 -0.42 14.42 6.42
N PHE A 78 0.57 13.97 7.20
CA PHE A 78 0.80 12.52 7.38
C PHE A 78 -0.27 11.89 8.25
N VAL A 79 -0.76 12.59 9.29
CA VAL A 79 -1.90 12.14 10.10
C VAL A 79 -3.12 11.90 9.20
N ASP A 80 -3.48 12.88 8.37
CA ASP A 80 -4.64 12.81 7.48
C ASP A 80 -4.49 11.68 6.44
N SER A 81 -3.29 11.53 5.87
CA SER A 81 -2.99 10.46 4.92
C SER A 81 -3.11 9.07 5.55
N ILE A 82 -2.57 8.89 6.75
CA ILE A 82 -2.63 7.62 7.51
C ILE A 82 -4.08 7.23 7.81
N MET A 83 -4.88 8.17 8.29
CA MET A 83 -6.30 7.93 8.56
C MET A 83 -7.03 7.51 7.28
N LYS A 84 -6.85 8.25 6.19
CA LYS A 84 -7.43 7.93 4.88
C LYS A 84 -7.03 6.54 4.37
N ASP A 85 -5.78 6.13 4.59
CA ASP A 85 -5.27 4.84 4.15
C ASP A 85 -5.88 3.68 4.94
N VAL A 86 -6.04 3.82 6.27
CA VAL A 86 -6.70 2.82 7.12
C VAL A 86 -8.19 2.68 6.76
N GLU A 87 -8.89 3.81 6.57
CA GLU A 87 -10.29 3.82 6.12
C GLU A 87 -10.45 3.18 4.73
N TRP A 88 -9.55 3.50 3.79
CA TRP A 88 -9.58 2.92 2.44
C TRP A 88 -9.38 1.41 2.46
N LEU A 89 -8.54 0.88 3.37
CA LEU A 89 -8.41 -0.57 3.58
C LEU A 89 -9.68 -1.22 4.16
N GLY A 90 -10.69 -0.43 4.51
CA GLY A 90 -11.98 -0.90 5.00
C GLY A 90 -12.05 -1.10 6.51
N PHE A 91 -11.05 -0.60 7.25
CA PHE A 91 -11.00 -0.72 8.70
C PHE A 91 -11.54 0.52 9.41
N LYS A 92 -12.04 0.30 10.63
CA LYS A 92 -12.51 1.35 11.54
C LYS A 92 -11.80 1.19 12.88
N TRP A 93 -11.28 2.28 13.40
CA TRP A 93 -10.71 2.34 14.73
C TRP A 93 -11.76 2.67 15.80
N ASP A 94 -11.46 2.30 17.04
CA ASP A 94 -12.28 2.67 18.21
C ASP A 94 -12.01 4.13 18.59
N LYS A 95 -10.74 4.49 18.80
CA LYS A 95 -10.29 5.83 19.17
C LYS A 95 -9.10 6.27 18.34
N VAL A 96 -9.00 7.58 18.08
CA VAL A 96 -7.78 8.25 17.64
C VAL A 96 -7.10 8.84 18.86
N LEU A 97 -5.86 8.42 19.12
CA LEU A 97 -5.08 8.80 20.29
C LEU A 97 -3.69 9.26 19.84
N TYR A 98 -3.00 9.97 20.74
CA TYR A 98 -1.67 10.49 20.47
C TYR A 98 -0.76 10.24 21.69
N ALA A 99 0.50 9.89 21.45
CA ALA A 99 1.48 9.78 22.54
C ALA A 99 1.63 11.10 23.31
N SER A 100 1.49 12.22 22.61
CA SER A 100 1.51 13.57 23.23
C SER A 100 0.37 13.82 24.23
N ASP A 101 -0.74 13.06 24.18
CA ASP A 101 -1.81 13.15 25.19
C ASP A 101 -1.34 12.65 26.55
N TYR A 102 -0.27 11.84 26.59
CA TYR A 102 0.25 11.18 27.79
C TYR A 102 1.55 11.82 28.31
N PHE A 103 2.05 12.88 27.71
CA PHE A 103 3.33 13.50 28.09
C PHE A 103 3.43 13.84 29.57
N GLN A 104 2.34 14.32 30.19
CA GLN A 104 2.36 14.63 31.62
C GLN A 104 2.49 13.34 32.46
N GLN A 105 1.74 12.29 32.17
CA GLN A 105 1.80 11.03 32.87
C GLN A 105 3.18 10.36 32.72
N LEU A 106 3.72 10.38 31.49
CA LEU A 106 5.08 9.86 31.23
C LEU A 106 6.15 10.63 32.02
N TYR A 107 5.99 11.95 32.11
CA TYR A 107 6.86 12.79 32.92
C TYR A 107 6.77 12.45 34.41
N ASP A 108 5.57 12.29 34.94
CA ASP A 108 5.34 11.97 36.37
C ASP A 108 5.94 10.60 36.72
N TRP A 109 5.82 9.61 35.87
CA TRP A 109 6.48 8.31 36.04
C TRP A 109 8.02 8.42 35.94
N ALA A 110 8.54 9.24 35.04
CA ALA A 110 9.98 9.47 34.97
C ALA A 110 10.52 10.12 36.25
N VAL A 111 9.79 11.09 36.83
CA VAL A 111 10.11 11.68 38.15
C VAL A 111 10.09 10.62 39.24
N GLN A 112 9.14 9.70 39.22
CA GLN A 112 9.09 8.57 40.16
C GLN A 112 10.35 7.69 40.03
N LEU A 113 10.76 7.33 38.82
CA LEU A 113 11.96 6.53 38.58
C LEU A 113 13.22 7.22 39.09
N ILE A 114 13.33 8.55 38.96
CA ILE A 114 14.44 9.31 39.55
C ILE A 114 14.41 9.20 41.07
N LYS A 115 13.25 9.39 41.72
CA LYS A 115 13.09 9.27 43.18
C LYS A 115 13.47 7.89 43.70
N GLU A 116 13.22 6.85 42.92
CA GLU A 116 13.58 5.47 43.23
C GLU A 116 15.04 5.12 42.88
N GLY A 117 15.82 6.07 42.37
CA GLY A 117 17.21 5.85 41.95
C GLY A 117 17.36 4.97 40.71
N LYS A 118 16.28 4.84 39.91
CA LYS A 118 16.22 4.05 38.67
C LYS A 118 16.41 4.87 37.39
N ALA A 119 16.58 6.18 37.53
CA ALA A 119 16.92 7.09 36.42
C ALA A 119 17.82 8.22 36.94
N TYR A 120 18.61 8.79 36.03
CA TYR A 120 19.55 9.88 36.35
C TYR A 120 19.70 10.81 35.15
N VAL A 121 20.01 12.09 35.41
CA VAL A 121 20.35 13.06 34.36
C VAL A 121 21.82 12.93 33.98
N ASP A 122 22.07 12.79 32.69
CA ASP A 122 23.41 12.68 32.08
C ASP A 122 23.71 13.93 31.25
N GLU A 123 24.83 14.59 31.51
CA GLU A 123 25.28 15.78 30.80
C GLU A 123 26.24 15.46 29.64
N GLN A 124 26.42 14.18 29.32
CA GLN A 124 27.29 13.78 28.22
C GLN A 124 26.60 13.95 26.85
N PRO A 125 27.37 14.34 25.83
CA PRO A 125 26.86 14.32 24.44
C PRO A 125 26.47 12.91 23.98
N SER A 126 25.58 12.83 23.02
CA SER A 126 25.07 11.56 22.47
C SER A 126 26.17 10.65 21.91
N GLU A 127 27.21 11.22 21.34
CA GLU A 127 28.38 10.52 20.79
C GLU A 127 29.15 9.79 21.90
N VAL A 128 29.38 10.46 23.03
CA VAL A 128 30.08 9.88 24.20
C VAL A 128 29.25 8.75 24.78
N ILE A 129 27.93 8.95 24.94
CA ILE A 129 27.01 7.90 25.42
C ILE A 129 27.06 6.68 24.48
N THR A 130 27.08 6.90 23.16
CA THR A 130 27.18 5.84 22.17
C THR A 130 28.50 5.07 22.27
N GLU A 131 29.61 5.77 22.42
CA GLU A 131 30.95 5.16 22.60
C GLU A 131 31.02 4.35 23.91
N GLN A 132 30.46 4.86 25.01
CA GLN A 132 30.44 4.18 26.31
C GLN A 132 29.59 2.90 26.28
N ARG A 133 28.55 2.84 25.47
CA ARG A 133 27.74 1.62 25.31
C ARG A 133 28.50 0.48 24.65
N LYS A 134 29.62 0.76 23.97
CA LYS A 134 30.49 -0.24 23.32
C LYS A 134 29.74 -1.10 22.26
N ASN A 135 30.12 -2.35 22.17
CA ASN A 135 29.49 -3.36 21.32
C ASN A 135 28.99 -4.53 22.21
N PRO A 136 28.13 -5.43 21.72
CA PRO A 136 27.57 -6.50 22.54
C PRO A 136 28.58 -7.45 23.20
N ALA A 137 29.80 -7.57 22.63
CA ALA A 137 30.83 -8.47 23.11
C ALA A 137 31.67 -7.88 24.27
N GLU A 138 31.58 -6.55 24.51
CA GLU A 138 32.35 -5.86 25.53
C GLU A 138 31.39 -5.16 26.51
N PRO A 139 31.68 -5.19 27.86
CA PRO A 139 30.93 -4.39 28.82
C PRO A 139 30.98 -2.90 28.48
N GLY A 140 29.86 -2.21 28.66
CA GLY A 140 29.79 -0.75 28.54
C GLY A 140 30.53 -0.06 29.70
N ILE A 141 30.80 1.22 29.52
CA ILE A 141 31.41 2.09 30.53
C ILE A 141 30.30 2.92 31.17
N GLU A 142 30.25 2.91 32.50
CA GLU A 142 29.27 3.71 33.23
C GLU A 142 29.54 5.21 33.05
N SER A 143 28.47 5.99 32.94
CA SER A 143 28.56 7.44 32.95
C SER A 143 29.07 7.95 34.31
N PRO A 144 29.89 9.01 34.34
CA PRO A 144 30.28 9.65 35.59
C PRO A 144 29.07 10.21 36.37
N TYR A 145 27.94 10.43 35.69
CA TYR A 145 26.70 10.94 36.28
C TYR A 145 25.74 9.84 36.74
N ARG A 146 26.06 8.56 36.52
CA ARG A 146 25.20 7.41 36.85
C ARG A 146 24.79 7.35 38.31
N ASN A 147 25.66 7.80 39.21
CA ASN A 147 25.46 7.81 40.64
C ASN A 147 25.21 9.23 41.21
N ARG A 148 24.71 10.16 40.34
CA ARG A 148 24.33 11.50 40.75
C ARG A 148 23.26 11.44 41.85
N PRO A 149 23.31 12.32 42.87
CA PRO A 149 22.27 12.41 43.91
C PRO A 149 20.87 12.57 43.30
N VAL A 150 19.88 11.91 43.92
CA VAL A 150 18.49 11.94 43.44
C VAL A 150 17.95 13.36 43.33
N GLU A 151 18.21 14.18 44.37
CA GLU A 151 17.76 15.57 44.43
C GLU A 151 18.34 16.42 43.29
N GLU A 152 19.60 16.19 42.93
CA GLU A 152 20.25 16.90 41.82
C GLU A 152 19.65 16.48 40.48
N SER A 153 19.40 15.19 40.27
CA SER A 153 18.72 14.69 39.05
C SER A 153 17.29 15.22 38.92
N LEU A 154 16.57 15.34 40.05
CA LEU A 154 15.21 15.93 40.06
C LEU A 154 15.23 17.41 39.69
N ASP A 155 16.12 18.21 40.27
CA ASP A 155 16.29 19.64 39.96
C ASP A 155 16.62 19.83 38.46
N LEU A 156 17.62 19.09 38.00
CA LEU A 156 18.01 19.18 36.58
C LEU A 156 16.91 18.77 35.61
N PHE A 157 16.17 17.70 35.91
CA PHE A 157 15.09 17.22 35.04
C PHE A 157 13.91 18.22 34.96
N GLU A 158 13.57 18.86 36.07
CA GLU A 158 12.58 19.94 36.10
C GLU A 158 13.06 21.15 35.25
N ARG A 159 14.33 21.57 35.44
CA ARG A 159 14.91 22.65 34.65
C ARG A 159 15.04 22.33 33.16
N MET A 160 15.31 21.07 32.81
CA MET A 160 15.25 20.60 31.43
C MET A 160 13.83 20.81 30.83
N LYS A 161 12.78 20.44 31.59
CA LYS A 161 11.38 20.65 31.18
C LYS A 161 11.07 22.13 31.00
N ASN A 162 11.59 22.99 31.86
CA ASN A 162 11.38 24.44 31.81
C ASN A 162 12.16 25.14 30.70
N GLY A 163 13.03 24.43 29.97
CA GLY A 163 13.78 24.95 28.83
C GLY A 163 14.99 25.81 29.21
N GLU A 164 15.59 25.56 30.34
CA GLU A 164 16.79 26.31 30.81
C GLU A 164 18.06 25.87 30.07
N PHE A 165 18.01 24.77 29.30
CA PHE A 165 19.18 24.17 28.66
C PHE A 165 18.98 24.07 27.13
N GLU A 166 20.09 24.06 26.40
CA GLU A 166 20.08 23.90 24.96
C GLU A 166 19.74 22.48 24.52
N SER A 167 19.20 22.35 23.30
CA SER A 167 18.90 21.05 22.71
C SER A 167 20.14 20.16 22.67
N GLY A 168 20.01 18.91 23.12
CA GLY A 168 21.07 17.92 23.12
C GLY A 168 22.13 18.06 24.23
N SER A 169 22.03 19.07 25.12
CA SER A 169 23.02 19.29 26.18
C SER A 169 22.94 18.26 27.33
N MET A 170 21.75 17.72 27.57
CA MET A 170 21.49 16.74 28.63
C MET A 170 20.43 15.74 28.16
N SER A 171 20.41 14.58 28.82
CA SER A 171 19.38 13.56 28.66
C SER A 171 19.03 12.91 30.01
N LEU A 172 17.80 12.40 30.14
CA LEU A 172 17.44 11.49 31.23
C LEU A 172 17.70 10.06 30.76
N ARG A 173 18.40 9.28 31.55
CA ARG A 173 18.71 7.87 31.28
C ARG A 173 18.14 6.95 32.36
N ALA A 174 17.61 5.80 31.93
CA ALA A 174 17.28 4.74 32.84
C ALA A 174 18.57 4.09 33.40
N LYS A 175 18.58 3.73 34.68
CA LYS A 175 19.70 3.07 35.34
C LYS A 175 19.42 1.56 35.41
N ILE A 176 19.95 0.81 34.44
CA ILE A 176 19.67 -0.62 34.29
C ILE A 176 20.96 -1.44 34.42
N ASP A 177 21.62 -1.80 33.31
CA ASP A 177 22.79 -2.68 33.33
C ASP A 177 23.73 -2.38 32.14
N MET A 178 24.84 -1.71 32.43
CA MET A 178 25.86 -1.38 31.41
C MET A 178 26.66 -2.60 30.93
N THR A 179 26.51 -3.78 31.58
CA THR A 179 27.17 -5.02 31.17
C THR A 179 26.31 -5.92 30.32
N SER A 180 25.02 -5.59 30.14
CA SER A 180 24.07 -6.39 29.38
C SER A 180 24.54 -6.65 27.93
N PRO A 181 24.45 -7.87 27.42
CA PRO A 181 24.69 -8.14 26.00
C PRO A 181 23.65 -7.49 25.09
N ASN A 182 22.45 -7.16 25.60
CA ASN A 182 21.45 -6.41 24.92
C ASN A 182 21.72 -4.90 25.03
N MET A 183 22.09 -4.27 23.93
CA MET A 183 22.45 -2.86 23.90
C MET A 183 21.31 -1.94 24.36
N ASN A 184 20.05 -2.35 24.21
CA ASN A 184 18.90 -1.55 24.65
C ASN A 184 18.77 -1.50 26.17
N MET A 185 19.40 -2.43 26.91
CA MET A 185 19.40 -2.47 28.39
C MET A 185 20.55 -1.68 29.00
N ARG A 186 21.48 -1.12 28.21
CA ARG A 186 22.64 -0.37 28.68
C ARG A 186 22.30 1.10 28.93
N ASP A 187 21.65 1.38 30.03
CA ASP A 187 21.22 2.71 30.49
C ASP A 187 20.65 3.56 29.30
N PRO A 188 19.51 3.16 28.74
CA PRO A 188 18.94 3.84 27.59
C PRO A 188 18.46 5.24 27.92
N VAL A 189 18.47 6.12 26.92
CA VAL A 189 17.91 7.47 27.02
C VAL A 189 16.39 7.37 27.08
N MET A 190 15.79 8.03 28.09
CA MET A 190 14.34 8.15 28.27
C MET A 190 13.80 9.48 27.71
N TYR A 191 14.52 10.59 28.00
CA TYR A 191 14.16 11.94 27.53
C TYR A 191 15.35 12.67 26.93
N ARG A 192 15.06 13.48 25.93
CA ARG A 192 15.99 14.41 25.28
C ARG A 192 15.44 15.82 25.30
N ILE A 193 16.32 16.83 25.28
CA ILE A 193 15.94 18.24 25.14
C ILE A 193 15.84 18.57 23.65
N LEU A 194 14.70 19.09 23.23
CA LEU A 194 14.47 19.66 21.90
C LEU A 194 13.69 20.97 22.03
N ASN A 195 14.35 22.10 21.76
CA ASN A 195 13.73 23.42 21.83
C ASN A 195 12.95 23.76 20.53
N LYS A 196 12.04 22.87 20.17
CA LYS A 196 11.17 23.01 18.99
C LYS A 196 9.70 22.89 19.37
N PRO A 197 8.81 23.64 18.70
CA PRO A 197 7.38 23.51 18.97
C PRO A 197 6.88 22.15 18.42
N HIS A 198 6.01 21.52 19.18
CA HIS A 198 5.34 20.29 18.81
C HIS A 198 4.01 20.60 18.08
N HIS A 199 3.63 19.85 17.08
CA HIS A 199 2.47 20.12 16.24
C HIS A 199 1.14 20.18 17.01
N ARG A 200 1.00 19.48 18.16
CA ARG A 200 -0.20 19.51 19.00
C ARG A 200 -0.02 20.28 20.31
N THR A 201 1.09 20.11 21.00
CA THR A 201 1.31 20.73 22.31
C THR A 201 2.01 22.09 22.23
N GLY A 202 2.38 22.54 21.05
CA GLY A 202 3.06 23.83 20.84
C GLY A 202 4.37 23.90 21.59
N THR A 203 4.55 24.95 22.41
CA THR A 203 5.77 25.21 23.17
C THR A 203 5.70 24.74 24.64
N ALA A 204 4.67 23.97 25.01
CA ALA A 204 4.46 23.53 26.39
C ALA A 204 5.57 22.59 26.90
N TRP A 205 6.19 21.84 26.00
CA TRP A 205 7.26 20.90 26.31
C TRP A 205 8.57 21.34 25.67
N LYS A 206 9.69 21.10 26.38
CA LYS A 206 11.07 21.30 25.93
C LYS A 206 11.87 20.02 25.98
N ILE A 207 11.33 19.00 26.64
CA ILE A 207 11.85 17.64 26.67
C ILE A 207 10.84 16.70 26.06
N TYR A 208 11.32 15.71 25.33
CA TYR A 208 10.48 14.74 24.63
C TYR A 208 10.91 13.32 24.98
N PRO A 209 9.95 12.43 25.27
CA PRO A 209 10.27 11.04 25.56
C PRO A 209 10.83 10.35 24.33
N MET A 210 11.74 9.40 24.55
CA MET A 210 12.20 8.50 23.51
C MET A 210 11.16 7.41 23.25
N TYR A 211 11.19 6.84 22.05
CA TYR A 211 10.27 5.78 21.63
C TYR A 211 10.12 4.66 22.66
N ASP A 212 11.23 4.08 23.13
CA ASP A 212 11.19 2.94 24.04
C ASP A 212 10.53 3.24 25.40
N TRP A 213 10.58 4.51 25.84
CA TRP A 213 9.86 4.94 27.04
C TRP A 213 8.39 5.23 26.76
N ALA A 214 8.09 5.99 25.71
CA ALA A 214 6.71 6.41 25.44
C ALA A 214 5.80 5.27 24.98
N HIS A 215 6.33 4.33 24.20
CA HIS A 215 5.54 3.35 23.45
C HIS A 215 4.85 2.33 24.38
N GLY A 216 5.61 1.70 25.28
CA GLY A 216 5.09 0.69 26.19
C GLY A 216 4.13 1.26 27.23
N GLU A 217 4.44 2.43 27.76
CA GLU A 217 3.64 3.13 28.77
C GLU A 217 2.36 3.69 28.16
N SER A 218 2.39 4.16 26.91
CA SER A 218 1.17 4.52 26.17
C SER A 218 0.26 3.30 25.95
N ASP A 219 0.83 2.15 25.57
CA ASP A 219 0.08 0.90 25.48
C ASP A 219 -0.57 0.53 26.83
N TYR A 220 0.15 0.74 27.93
CA TYR A 220 -0.36 0.48 29.27
C TYR A 220 -1.49 1.43 29.69
N ILE A 221 -1.35 2.74 29.43
CA ILE A 221 -2.40 3.73 29.69
C ILE A 221 -3.68 3.36 28.91
N GLU A 222 -3.54 2.93 27.68
CA GLU A 222 -4.65 2.52 26.82
C GLU A 222 -5.18 1.12 27.14
N GLN A 223 -4.53 0.39 28.03
CA GLN A 223 -4.85 -1.01 28.37
C GLN A 223 -4.84 -1.92 27.13
N VAL A 224 -3.87 -1.73 26.24
CA VAL A 224 -3.62 -2.63 25.11
C VAL A 224 -3.17 -3.98 25.63
N SER A 225 -3.85 -5.05 25.28
CA SER A 225 -3.52 -6.40 25.77
C SER A 225 -2.30 -6.98 25.06
N HIS A 226 -2.29 -6.89 23.72
CA HIS A 226 -1.23 -7.41 22.87
C HIS A 226 -0.67 -6.28 21.99
N SER A 227 0.57 -5.92 22.28
CA SER A 227 1.35 -4.90 21.58
C SER A 227 2.08 -5.55 20.40
N LEU A 228 1.48 -5.50 19.23
CA LEU A 228 2.02 -6.17 18.03
C LEU A 228 2.93 -5.23 17.24
N CYS A 229 4.13 -5.70 16.89
CA CYS A 229 5.13 -4.94 16.13
C CYS A 229 5.98 -5.84 15.22
N SER A 230 6.87 -5.24 14.44
CA SER A 230 7.76 -6.00 13.57
C SER A 230 8.97 -6.57 14.32
N LEU A 231 9.62 -7.61 13.76
CA LEU A 231 10.78 -8.31 14.36
C LEU A 231 11.96 -7.40 14.70
N GLU A 232 12.08 -6.23 14.08
CA GLU A 232 13.12 -5.26 14.42
C GLU A 232 13.08 -4.81 15.90
N PHE A 233 11.93 -4.93 16.56
CA PHE A 233 11.72 -4.58 17.96
C PHE A 233 11.90 -5.77 18.94
N GLU A 234 12.31 -6.94 18.47
CA GLU A 234 12.49 -8.11 19.33
C GLU A 234 13.51 -7.84 20.45
N ASN A 235 14.62 -7.19 20.12
CA ASN A 235 15.64 -6.81 21.11
C ASN A 235 15.20 -5.66 22.03
N HIS A 236 14.13 -4.94 21.71
CA HIS A 236 13.53 -3.91 22.56
C HIS A 236 12.58 -4.49 23.62
N ARG A 237 12.04 -5.70 23.41
CA ARG A 237 11.08 -6.33 24.34
C ARG A 237 11.56 -6.42 25.80
N PRO A 238 12.82 -6.77 26.12
CA PRO A 238 13.30 -6.73 27.48
C PRO A 238 13.22 -5.35 28.13
N LEU A 239 13.51 -4.29 27.36
CA LEU A 239 13.39 -2.90 27.82
C LEU A 239 11.93 -2.50 28.02
N TYR A 240 11.06 -2.84 27.06
CA TYR A 240 9.62 -2.66 27.17
C TYR A 240 9.06 -3.28 28.46
N ASN A 241 9.43 -4.52 28.76
CA ASN A 241 9.02 -5.19 29.98
C ASN A 241 9.60 -4.53 31.24
N TRP A 242 10.86 -4.11 31.19
CA TRP A 242 11.51 -3.45 32.31
C TRP A 242 10.81 -2.14 32.71
N TYR A 243 10.49 -1.29 31.72
CA TYR A 243 9.74 -0.05 31.92
C TYR A 243 8.35 -0.33 32.49
N LEU A 244 7.62 -1.26 31.86
CA LEU A 244 6.27 -1.64 32.28
C LEU A 244 6.27 -2.11 33.75
N ASP A 245 7.27 -2.90 34.18
CA ASP A 245 7.39 -3.39 35.55
C ASP A 245 7.57 -2.25 36.58
N GLN A 246 8.02 -1.06 36.16
CA GLN A 246 8.17 0.10 37.03
C GLN A 246 6.85 0.84 37.27
N VAL A 247 5.90 0.76 36.35
CA VAL A 247 4.65 1.54 36.37
C VAL A 247 3.39 0.68 36.56
N TYR A 248 3.54 -0.65 36.47
CA TYR A 248 2.42 -1.57 36.55
C TYR A 248 1.71 -1.55 37.90
N GLU A 249 0.39 -1.48 37.87
CA GLU A 249 -0.51 -1.56 39.04
C GLU A 249 -1.29 -2.88 38.99
N GLU A 250 -1.42 -3.54 40.16
CA GLU A 250 -2.18 -4.78 40.27
C GLU A 250 -3.65 -4.56 39.88
N GLY A 251 -4.20 -5.51 39.11
CA GLY A 251 -5.59 -5.46 38.62
C GLY A 251 -5.76 -4.74 37.27
N LYS A 252 -4.69 -4.23 36.70
CA LYS A 252 -4.66 -3.71 35.33
C LYS A 252 -4.20 -4.77 34.34
N VAL A 253 -4.53 -4.57 33.03
CA VAL A 253 -3.97 -5.42 31.99
C VAL A 253 -2.47 -5.16 31.88
N LYS A 254 -1.67 -6.21 32.02
CA LYS A 254 -0.24 -6.15 31.76
C LYS A 254 -0.01 -6.46 30.30
N ASN A 255 0.19 -5.42 29.50
CA ASN A 255 0.40 -5.53 28.05
C ASN A 255 1.63 -6.37 27.70
N LYS A 256 1.56 -7.07 26.56
CA LYS A 256 2.59 -8.00 26.08
C LYS A 256 3.03 -7.62 24.67
N GLN A 257 4.31 -7.27 24.50
CA GLN A 257 4.86 -7.07 23.16
C GLN A 257 5.07 -8.42 22.46
N ARG A 258 4.64 -8.51 21.19
CA ARG A 258 4.84 -9.68 20.32
C ARG A 258 5.20 -9.22 18.92
N GLU A 259 6.19 -9.85 18.35
CA GLU A 259 6.76 -9.47 17.08
C GLU A 259 6.40 -10.46 15.99
N PHE A 260 6.20 -9.92 14.78
CA PHE A 260 5.98 -10.67 13.54
C PHE A 260 6.96 -10.21 12.45
N ALA A 261 7.20 -11.09 11.49
CA ALA A 261 8.11 -10.80 10.38
C ALA A 261 7.65 -9.61 9.54
N ARG A 262 8.59 -8.74 9.20
CA ARG A 262 8.37 -7.66 8.22
C ARG A 262 7.95 -8.24 6.87
N MET A 263 7.28 -7.43 6.08
CA MET A 263 6.92 -7.79 4.72
C MET A 263 7.80 -7.00 3.75
N ASN A 264 8.67 -7.72 3.06
CA ASN A 264 9.47 -7.19 1.96
C ASN A 264 8.90 -7.76 0.67
N VAL A 265 8.60 -6.88 -0.30
CA VAL A 265 8.07 -7.26 -1.61
C VAL A 265 9.15 -7.00 -2.65
N SER A 266 9.36 -7.94 -3.56
CA SER A 266 10.36 -7.82 -4.63
C SER A 266 10.08 -6.61 -5.52
N TYR A 267 11.13 -6.00 -6.05
CA TYR A 267 11.10 -4.79 -6.90
C TYR A 267 10.57 -3.53 -6.20
N MET A 268 10.51 -3.53 -4.85
CA MET A 268 10.03 -2.40 -4.06
C MET A 268 11.05 -2.00 -2.99
N ILE A 269 11.10 -0.73 -2.67
CA ILE A 269 11.85 -0.16 -1.54
C ILE A 269 10.84 0.46 -0.58
N THR A 270 10.98 0.20 0.72
CA THR A 270 10.10 0.74 1.76
C THR A 270 10.81 1.73 2.70
N SER A 271 12.10 1.99 2.47
CA SER A 271 12.84 2.99 3.24
C SER A 271 12.36 4.40 2.94
N LYS A 272 11.79 5.09 3.93
CA LYS A 272 11.30 6.47 3.81
C LYS A 272 12.34 7.42 3.17
N ARG A 273 13.59 7.38 3.66
CA ARG A 273 14.66 8.24 3.13
C ARG A 273 14.92 8.00 1.64
N LYS A 274 14.86 6.74 1.20
CA LYS A 274 15.05 6.39 -0.22
C LYS A 274 13.85 6.80 -1.05
N LEU A 275 12.62 6.64 -0.53
CA LEU A 275 11.40 7.11 -1.20
C LEU A 275 11.38 8.64 -1.35
N GLN A 276 11.78 9.38 -0.32
CA GLN A 276 11.95 10.84 -0.40
C GLN A 276 12.97 11.24 -1.47
N ARG A 277 14.06 10.48 -1.60
CA ARG A 277 15.09 10.75 -2.62
C ARG A 277 14.56 10.53 -4.04
N LEU A 278 13.69 9.51 -4.28
CA LEU A 278 13.04 9.32 -5.58
C LEU A 278 12.21 10.55 -6.00
N ILE A 279 11.52 11.17 -5.04
CA ILE A 279 10.73 12.39 -5.28
C ILE A 279 11.66 13.59 -5.52
N ALA A 280 12.67 13.77 -4.66
CA ALA A 280 13.59 14.90 -4.74
C ALA A 280 14.41 14.92 -6.06
N GLU A 281 14.72 13.75 -6.59
CA GLU A 281 15.45 13.59 -7.87
C GLU A 281 14.51 13.49 -9.09
N ASN A 282 13.19 13.73 -8.90
CA ASN A 282 12.16 13.70 -9.94
C ASN A 282 12.08 12.36 -10.71
N VAL A 283 12.43 11.25 -10.08
CA VAL A 283 12.24 9.89 -10.64
C VAL A 283 10.76 9.54 -10.65
N VAL A 284 10.04 10.00 -9.63
CA VAL A 284 8.59 9.87 -9.47
C VAL A 284 7.95 11.22 -9.20
N SER A 285 6.65 11.37 -9.50
CA SER A 285 5.92 12.64 -9.40
C SER A 285 5.57 13.06 -7.96
N GLY A 286 5.56 12.14 -7.01
CA GLY A 286 5.20 12.38 -5.62
C GLY A 286 4.92 11.10 -4.86
N TRP A 287 4.42 11.23 -3.63
CA TRP A 287 4.11 10.10 -2.77
C TRP A 287 2.99 9.19 -3.31
N ASP A 288 2.11 9.73 -4.13
CA ASP A 288 1.00 9.03 -4.76
C ASP A 288 1.30 8.56 -6.20
N ASP A 289 2.55 8.67 -6.65
CA ASP A 289 2.95 8.13 -7.96
C ASP A 289 2.60 6.63 -8.05
N PRO A 290 1.92 6.16 -9.11
CA PRO A 290 1.53 4.76 -9.25
C PRO A 290 2.67 3.73 -9.23
N ARG A 291 3.93 4.17 -9.34
CA ARG A 291 5.13 3.33 -9.22
C ARG A 291 5.65 3.22 -7.79
N MET A 292 5.16 4.08 -6.89
CA MET A 292 5.55 4.06 -5.48
C MET A 292 4.85 2.93 -4.73
N PRO A 293 5.54 2.26 -3.79
CA PRO A 293 4.95 1.22 -2.95
C PRO A 293 4.09 1.78 -1.81
N THR A 294 3.77 3.06 -1.82
CA THR A 294 2.86 3.70 -0.86
C THR A 294 1.43 3.23 -1.06
N ILE A 295 0.62 3.23 0.00
CA ILE A 295 -0.80 2.89 -0.12
C ILE A 295 -1.50 3.86 -1.06
N SER A 296 -1.17 5.15 -0.98
CA SER A 296 -1.70 6.17 -1.89
C SER A 296 -1.31 5.93 -3.35
N GLY A 297 -0.06 5.53 -3.63
CA GLY A 297 0.41 5.17 -4.97
C GLY A 297 -0.28 3.91 -5.51
N MET A 298 -0.38 2.86 -4.69
CA MET A 298 -1.09 1.64 -5.06
C MET A 298 -2.59 1.91 -5.35
N ARG A 299 -3.24 2.72 -4.52
CA ARG A 299 -4.63 3.15 -4.73
C ARG A 299 -4.79 3.91 -6.05
N ARG A 300 -3.92 4.89 -6.32
CA ARG A 300 -3.91 5.66 -7.58
C ARG A 300 -3.63 4.77 -8.80
N LYS A 301 -2.82 3.73 -8.64
CA LYS A 301 -2.58 2.71 -9.67
C LYS A 301 -3.82 1.86 -9.96
N GLY A 302 -4.81 1.84 -9.05
CA GLY A 302 -6.05 1.09 -9.18
C GLY A 302 -6.08 -0.23 -8.41
N TYR A 303 -5.15 -0.45 -7.47
CA TYR A 303 -5.26 -1.58 -6.55
C TYR A 303 -6.46 -1.38 -5.63
N THR A 304 -7.15 -2.46 -5.32
CA THR A 304 -8.32 -2.42 -4.44
C THR A 304 -7.94 -2.81 -3.01
N ALA A 305 -8.69 -2.29 -2.05
CA ALA A 305 -8.52 -2.66 -0.64
C ALA A 305 -8.67 -4.17 -0.41
N THR A 306 -9.65 -4.77 -1.06
CA THR A 306 -9.91 -6.23 -1.01
C THR A 306 -8.69 -7.02 -1.52
N ALA A 307 -8.09 -6.62 -2.64
CA ALA A 307 -6.91 -7.28 -3.18
C ALA A 307 -5.72 -7.21 -2.22
N ILE A 308 -5.49 -6.06 -1.58
CA ILE A 308 -4.42 -5.91 -0.57
C ILE A 308 -4.70 -6.79 0.65
N ARG A 309 -5.93 -6.80 1.18
CA ARG A 309 -6.30 -7.67 2.30
C ARG A 309 -6.11 -9.15 1.97
N ASN A 310 -6.55 -9.59 0.80
CA ASN A 310 -6.37 -10.96 0.31
C ASN A 310 -4.89 -11.32 0.14
N PHE A 311 -4.08 -10.38 -0.35
CA PHE A 311 -2.63 -10.58 -0.44
C PHE A 311 -2.01 -10.78 0.94
N ILE A 312 -2.33 -9.93 1.93
CA ILE A 312 -1.82 -10.09 3.30
C ILE A 312 -2.27 -11.42 3.92
N GLU A 313 -3.50 -11.84 3.66
CA GLU A 313 -4.00 -13.13 4.13
C GLU A 313 -3.22 -14.31 3.53
N LYS A 314 -2.92 -14.27 2.21
CA LYS A 314 -2.09 -15.29 1.53
C LYS A 314 -0.64 -15.29 2.02
N VAL A 315 -0.04 -14.12 2.28
CA VAL A 315 1.31 -14.00 2.86
C VAL A 315 1.35 -14.58 4.28
N GLY A 316 0.28 -14.40 5.05
CA GLY A 316 0.15 -14.90 6.41
C GLY A 316 1.04 -14.19 7.43
N VAL A 317 0.99 -14.71 8.67
CA VAL A 317 1.73 -14.18 9.82
C VAL A 317 2.86 -15.15 10.17
N ALA A 318 4.10 -14.72 9.96
CA ALA A 318 5.30 -15.55 10.16
C ALA A 318 6.27 -14.90 11.16
N LYS A 319 7.18 -15.72 11.73
CA LYS A 319 8.29 -15.29 12.60
C LYS A 319 9.62 -15.13 11.86
N ARG A 320 9.66 -15.42 10.55
CA ARG A 320 10.88 -15.30 9.73
C ARG A 320 10.61 -14.36 8.58
N GLU A 321 11.53 -13.45 8.33
CA GLU A 321 11.47 -12.56 7.18
C GLU A 321 11.67 -13.33 5.88
N ASN A 322 10.83 -13.04 4.90
CA ASN A 322 10.91 -13.57 3.56
C ASN A 322 10.72 -12.43 2.55
N LEU A 323 11.35 -12.57 1.40
CA LEU A 323 11.06 -11.76 0.24
C LEU A 323 9.80 -12.32 -0.44
N ILE A 324 8.75 -11.53 -0.51
CA ILE A 324 7.48 -11.90 -1.15
C ILE A 324 7.53 -11.45 -2.62
N GLU A 325 7.19 -12.34 -3.52
CA GLU A 325 7.16 -12.02 -4.94
C GLU A 325 6.05 -10.99 -5.26
N LEU A 326 6.40 -9.95 -6.03
CA LEU A 326 5.45 -8.96 -6.53
C LEU A 326 4.31 -9.62 -7.32
N GLN A 327 4.61 -10.70 -8.01
CA GLN A 327 3.64 -11.46 -8.80
C GLN A 327 2.47 -11.98 -7.96
N LEU A 328 2.70 -12.34 -6.68
CA LEU A 328 1.63 -12.75 -5.77
C LEU A 328 0.67 -11.59 -5.47
N LEU A 329 1.21 -10.39 -5.26
CA LEU A 329 0.39 -9.18 -5.08
C LEU A 329 -0.43 -8.89 -6.34
N GLU A 330 0.20 -8.89 -7.51
CA GLU A 330 -0.48 -8.68 -8.79
C GLU A 330 -1.52 -9.76 -9.09
N PHE A 331 -1.26 -11.01 -8.70
CA PHE A 331 -2.24 -12.09 -8.79
C PHE A 331 -3.50 -11.78 -7.97
N CYS A 332 -3.34 -11.36 -6.69
CA CYS A 332 -4.47 -10.98 -5.84
C CYS A 332 -5.27 -9.81 -6.43
N VAL A 333 -4.56 -8.84 -7.05
CA VAL A 333 -5.19 -7.71 -7.73
C VAL A 333 -6.01 -8.19 -8.93
N ARG A 334 -5.49 -9.10 -9.77
CA ARG A 334 -6.23 -9.66 -10.90
C ARG A 334 -7.43 -10.49 -10.46
N GLU A 335 -7.30 -11.31 -9.42
CA GLU A 335 -8.42 -12.11 -8.88
C GLU A 335 -9.59 -11.20 -8.46
N ASP A 336 -9.31 -10.11 -7.77
CA ASP A 336 -10.34 -9.18 -7.31
C ASP A 336 -10.93 -8.39 -8.49
N LEU A 337 -10.07 -7.80 -9.32
CA LEU A 337 -10.51 -6.99 -10.47
C LEU A 337 -11.32 -7.80 -11.49
N ASN A 338 -11.04 -9.10 -11.66
CA ASN A 338 -11.85 -9.94 -12.53
C ASN A 338 -13.32 -10.00 -12.08
N LYS A 339 -13.56 -9.93 -10.77
CA LYS A 339 -14.90 -9.96 -10.19
C LYS A 339 -15.60 -8.59 -10.27
N VAL A 340 -14.86 -7.50 -10.04
CA VAL A 340 -15.47 -6.18 -9.80
C VAL A 340 -15.35 -5.21 -10.97
N ALA A 341 -14.35 -5.38 -11.86
CA ALA A 341 -14.07 -4.43 -12.93
C ALA A 341 -15.12 -4.47 -14.05
N LYS A 342 -15.65 -3.31 -14.41
CA LYS A 342 -16.50 -3.14 -15.59
C LYS A 342 -15.67 -3.36 -16.84
N ARG A 343 -16.14 -4.22 -17.73
CA ARG A 343 -15.46 -4.55 -19.00
C ARG A 343 -15.88 -3.58 -20.09
N VAL A 344 -14.93 -2.81 -20.59
CA VAL A 344 -15.14 -1.74 -21.55
C VAL A 344 -14.27 -1.92 -22.78
N MET A 345 -14.68 -1.34 -23.92
CA MET A 345 -13.92 -1.39 -25.14
C MET A 345 -13.07 -0.12 -25.29
N THR A 346 -11.76 -0.33 -25.40
CA THR A 346 -10.77 0.73 -25.63
C THR A 346 -9.74 0.20 -26.60
N VAL A 347 -9.34 1.01 -27.58
CA VAL A 347 -8.33 0.69 -28.59
C VAL A 347 -7.13 1.60 -28.32
N VAL A 348 -5.99 1.00 -27.99
CA VAL A 348 -4.78 1.74 -27.57
C VAL A 348 -3.73 1.90 -28.68
N ASP A 349 -3.79 1.07 -29.72
CA ASP A 349 -3.02 1.23 -30.97
C ASP A 349 -3.99 1.16 -32.17
N PRO A 350 -4.71 2.26 -32.44
CA PRO A 350 -5.84 2.25 -33.36
C PRO A 350 -5.42 2.12 -34.83
N ILE A 351 -6.18 1.29 -35.54
CA ILE A 351 -6.23 1.30 -37.02
C ILE A 351 -7.67 1.43 -37.45
N LYS A 352 -7.90 2.21 -38.52
CA LYS A 352 -9.23 2.44 -39.05
C LYS A 352 -9.76 1.20 -39.77
N LEU A 353 -11.02 0.86 -39.49
CA LEU A 353 -11.77 -0.21 -40.15
C LEU A 353 -13.05 0.38 -40.75
N ILE A 354 -13.27 0.17 -42.02
CA ILE A 354 -14.48 0.61 -42.73
C ILE A 354 -15.29 -0.60 -43.18
N ILE A 355 -16.56 -0.65 -42.77
CA ILE A 355 -17.51 -1.69 -43.18
C ILE A 355 -18.21 -1.23 -44.44
N GLU A 356 -17.76 -1.71 -45.60
CA GLU A 356 -18.16 -1.17 -46.92
C GLU A 356 -19.66 -1.31 -47.20
N ASN A 357 -20.27 -2.43 -46.80
CA ASN A 357 -21.70 -2.71 -47.03
C ASN A 357 -22.60 -2.29 -45.85
N TYR A 358 -22.07 -1.61 -44.83
CA TYR A 358 -22.90 -0.99 -43.79
C TYR A 358 -23.42 0.36 -44.32
N PRO A 359 -24.75 0.63 -44.26
CA PRO A 359 -25.33 1.83 -44.84
C PRO A 359 -24.68 3.12 -44.31
N GLU A 360 -24.41 4.04 -45.22
CA GLU A 360 -23.82 5.33 -44.89
C GLU A 360 -24.77 6.15 -44.01
N GLY A 361 -24.24 6.74 -42.93
CA GLY A 361 -25.04 7.52 -41.98
C GLY A 361 -25.89 6.71 -41.02
N GLN A 362 -25.98 5.39 -41.19
CA GLN A 362 -26.69 4.52 -40.24
C GLN A 362 -25.86 4.35 -38.97
N GLU A 363 -26.54 4.39 -37.85
CA GLU A 363 -26.00 4.14 -36.52
C GLU A 363 -26.97 3.25 -35.76
N GLU A 364 -26.44 2.39 -34.93
CA GLU A 364 -27.23 1.59 -33.99
C GLU A 364 -26.54 1.48 -32.65
N TRP A 365 -27.33 1.28 -31.58
CA TRP A 365 -26.84 1.06 -30.24
C TRP A 365 -26.98 -0.41 -29.90
N LEU A 366 -25.86 -1.04 -29.59
CA LEU A 366 -25.75 -2.48 -29.34
C LEU A 366 -25.58 -2.73 -27.84
N GLU A 367 -26.36 -3.66 -27.33
CA GLU A 367 -26.25 -4.05 -25.92
C GLU A 367 -25.02 -4.90 -25.68
N THR A 368 -24.30 -4.62 -24.57
CA THR A 368 -23.15 -5.39 -24.12
C THR A 368 -23.13 -5.52 -22.60
N GLU A 369 -22.66 -6.67 -22.10
CA GLU A 369 -22.55 -6.95 -20.68
C GLU A 369 -21.46 -6.10 -20.00
N ASN A 370 -21.75 -5.59 -18.79
CA ASN A 370 -20.78 -4.84 -18.01
C ASN A 370 -19.72 -5.74 -17.37
N ASN A 371 -20.11 -6.88 -16.80
CA ASN A 371 -19.19 -7.90 -16.32
C ASN A 371 -19.89 -9.26 -16.28
N PRO A 372 -19.48 -10.24 -17.09
CA PRO A 372 -20.11 -11.57 -17.12
C PRO A 372 -19.82 -12.43 -15.87
N GLU A 373 -18.87 -12.05 -15.00
CA GLU A 373 -18.58 -12.73 -13.73
C GLU A 373 -19.51 -12.27 -12.59
N GLN A 374 -20.33 -11.24 -12.84
CA GLN A 374 -21.31 -10.71 -11.87
C GLN A 374 -22.73 -10.84 -12.39
N GLU A 375 -23.57 -11.62 -11.72
CA GLU A 375 -24.97 -11.84 -12.10
C GLU A 375 -25.80 -10.53 -12.22
N ASN A 376 -25.45 -9.49 -11.46
CA ASN A 376 -26.19 -8.23 -11.41
C ASN A 376 -25.40 -7.03 -11.97
N ALA A 377 -24.34 -7.25 -12.75
CA ALA A 377 -23.56 -6.15 -13.33
C ALA A 377 -24.35 -5.34 -14.38
N GLY A 378 -25.43 -5.92 -14.93
CA GLY A 378 -26.26 -5.31 -15.95
C GLY A 378 -25.55 -5.20 -17.30
N THR A 379 -26.19 -4.44 -18.17
CA THR A 379 -25.74 -4.19 -19.55
C THR A 379 -25.62 -2.69 -19.80
N ARG A 380 -25.00 -2.32 -20.91
CA ARG A 380 -24.95 -0.96 -21.45
C ARG A 380 -25.05 -1.00 -22.95
N GLU A 381 -25.39 0.13 -23.54
CA GLU A 381 -25.42 0.30 -24.98
C GLU A 381 -24.10 0.92 -25.49
N ILE A 382 -23.58 0.40 -26.60
CA ILE A 382 -22.40 0.92 -27.30
C ILE A 382 -22.79 1.28 -28.73
N PRO A 383 -22.35 2.43 -29.26
CA PRO A 383 -22.67 2.85 -30.60
C PRO A 383 -21.87 2.07 -31.64
N PHE A 384 -22.55 1.60 -32.71
CA PHE A 384 -21.96 0.98 -33.89
C PHE A 384 -22.20 1.85 -35.12
N SER A 385 -21.19 2.02 -35.94
CA SER A 385 -21.21 2.83 -37.14
C SER A 385 -20.39 2.16 -38.27
N ARG A 386 -20.47 2.70 -39.45
CA ARG A 386 -19.71 2.22 -40.63
C ARG A 386 -18.20 2.27 -40.44
N GLU A 387 -17.70 3.31 -39.75
CA GLU A 387 -16.29 3.50 -39.45
C GLU A 387 -15.98 3.16 -37.99
N LEU A 388 -15.00 2.30 -37.78
CA LEU A 388 -14.57 1.80 -36.47
C LEU A 388 -13.06 1.98 -36.33
N TYR A 389 -12.59 1.89 -35.06
CA TYR A 389 -11.20 1.61 -34.75
C TYR A 389 -11.09 0.23 -34.11
N ILE A 390 -10.04 -0.51 -34.50
CA ILE A 390 -9.64 -1.77 -33.89
C ILE A 390 -8.15 -1.70 -33.52
N GLU A 391 -7.66 -2.65 -32.71
CA GLU A 391 -6.22 -2.75 -32.45
C GLU A 391 -5.47 -3.11 -33.73
N ARG A 392 -4.35 -2.42 -33.99
CA ARG A 392 -3.48 -2.70 -35.15
C ARG A 392 -3.02 -4.16 -35.15
N GLU A 393 -2.70 -4.71 -33.98
CA GLU A 393 -2.29 -6.11 -33.83
C GLU A 393 -3.39 -7.14 -34.14
N ASP A 394 -4.66 -6.71 -34.17
CA ASP A 394 -5.79 -7.57 -34.51
C ASP A 394 -5.95 -7.80 -36.01
N PHE A 395 -5.12 -7.17 -36.85
CA PHE A 395 -5.09 -7.38 -38.28
C PHE A 395 -3.72 -7.83 -38.77
N LYS A 396 -3.73 -8.77 -39.74
CA LYS A 396 -2.58 -9.13 -40.60
C LYS A 396 -3.05 -9.37 -42.00
N GLU A 397 -2.37 -8.78 -42.95
CA GLU A 397 -2.66 -8.97 -44.40
C GLU A 397 -2.44 -10.44 -44.77
N GLU A 398 -1.29 -10.99 -44.38
CA GLU A 398 -0.97 -12.39 -44.55
C GLU A 398 -0.74 -13.03 -43.15
N ALA A 399 -1.40 -14.13 -42.85
CA ALA A 399 -1.28 -14.83 -41.59
C ALA A 399 -1.50 -16.33 -41.76
N ASN A 400 -0.81 -17.10 -40.93
CA ASN A 400 -0.97 -18.55 -40.85
C ASN A 400 -2.30 -18.95 -40.17
N ASN A 401 -2.60 -20.25 -40.18
CA ASN A 401 -3.86 -20.80 -39.65
C ASN A 401 -3.99 -20.71 -38.11
N LYS A 402 -2.93 -20.28 -37.39
CA LYS A 402 -2.94 -20.07 -35.92
C LYS A 402 -3.28 -18.63 -35.55
N PHE A 403 -3.38 -17.72 -36.53
CA PHE A 403 -3.79 -16.35 -36.28
C PHE A 403 -5.33 -16.26 -36.30
N PHE A 404 -5.92 -16.23 -35.12
CA PHE A 404 -7.38 -16.21 -34.94
C PHE A 404 -7.91 -14.78 -34.78
N ARG A 405 -7.44 -13.86 -35.61
CA ARG A 405 -7.87 -12.46 -35.71
C ARG A 405 -8.16 -12.10 -37.17
N LEU A 406 -8.43 -10.85 -37.48
CA LEU A 406 -8.80 -10.41 -38.81
C LEU A 406 -7.62 -10.53 -39.79
N LYS A 407 -7.90 -11.09 -40.97
CA LYS A 407 -6.97 -11.14 -42.11
C LYS A 407 -7.75 -11.01 -43.42
N LEU A 408 -7.08 -10.75 -44.52
CA LEU A 408 -7.74 -10.72 -45.84
C LEU A 408 -8.40 -12.07 -46.14
N GLY A 409 -9.67 -12.00 -46.56
CA GLY A 409 -10.52 -13.17 -46.81
C GLY A 409 -10.95 -13.94 -45.56
N GLY A 410 -10.49 -13.55 -44.38
CA GLY A 410 -10.82 -14.19 -43.09
C GLY A 410 -11.95 -13.49 -42.36
N GLU A 411 -12.65 -14.25 -41.53
CA GLU A 411 -13.77 -13.77 -40.72
C GLU A 411 -13.43 -13.70 -39.25
N VAL A 412 -13.94 -12.67 -38.57
CA VAL A 412 -13.93 -12.54 -37.12
C VAL A 412 -15.26 -11.95 -36.63
N ARG A 413 -15.57 -12.17 -35.37
CA ARG A 413 -16.68 -11.49 -34.70
C ARG A 413 -16.19 -10.20 -34.03
N LEU A 414 -16.85 -9.10 -34.34
CA LEU A 414 -16.78 -7.89 -33.54
C LEU A 414 -17.58 -8.12 -32.25
N LYS A 415 -16.96 -7.93 -31.09
CA LYS A 415 -17.57 -8.20 -29.77
C LYS A 415 -18.93 -7.51 -29.64
N SER A 416 -19.96 -8.26 -29.27
CA SER A 416 -21.36 -7.81 -29.13
C SER A 416 -21.99 -7.21 -30.41
N ALA A 417 -21.35 -7.38 -31.56
CA ALA A 417 -21.81 -6.85 -32.84
C ALA A 417 -21.96 -7.96 -33.91
N TYR A 418 -21.29 -7.83 -35.01
CA TYR A 418 -21.45 -8.66 -36.19
C TYR A 418 -20.21 -9.49 -36.51
N ILE A 419 -20.38 -10.49 -37.37
CA ILE A 419 -19.27 -11.15 -38.04
C ILE A 419 -18.89 -10.30 -39.26
N ILE A 420 -17.58 -10.04 -39.38
CA ILE A 420 -17.00 -9.29 -40.50
C ILE A 420 -15.97 -10.14 -41.22
N LYS A 421 -15.75 -9.81 -42.52
CA LYS A 421 -14.74 -10.42 -43.38
C LYS A 421 -13.84 -9.34 -43.96
N GLY A 422 -12.51 -9.49 -43.81
CA GLY A 422 -11.53 -8.57 -44.37
C GLY A 422 -11.46 -8.70 -45.88
N GLU A 423 -11.61 -7.59 -46.61
CA GLU A 423 -11.67 -7.58 -48.08
C GLU A 423 -10.38 -6.98 -48.70
N ARG A 424 -9.93 -5.82 -48.22
CA ARG A 424 -8.78 -5.11 -48.78
C ARG A 424 -8.19 -4.14 -47.76
N VAL A 425 -7.00 -3.64 -48.04
CA VAL A 425 -6.33 -2.60 -47.23
C VAL A 425 -5.92 -1.41 -48.10
N GLU A 426 -5.78 -0.27 -47.44
CA GLU A 426 -5.13 0.92 -47.98
C GLU A 426 -3.84 1.17 -47.23
N LYS A 427 -2.79 1.55 -47.97
CA LYS A 427 -1.45 1.77 -47.42
C LYS A 427 -0.98 3.19 -47.71
N ASP A 428 -0.13 3.72 -46.84
CA ASP A 428 0.56 4.98 -47.07
C ASP A 428 1.77 4.82 -48.02
N GLU A 429 2.49 5.92 -48.23
CA GLU A 429 3.67 5.97 -49.11
C GLU A 429 4.83 5.08 -48.59
N ASN A 430 4.82 4.71 -47.31
CA ASN A 430 5.82 3.84 -46.67
C ASN A 430 5.41 2.36 -46.72
N GLY A 431 4.22 2.07 -47.23
CA GLY A 431 3.66 0.72 -47.28
C GLY A 431 2.96 0.28 -45.98
N GLU A 432 2.81 1.19 -44.98
CA GLU A 432 2.10 0.93 -43.75
C GLU A 432 0.59 0.97 -43.94
N ILE A 433 -0.14 0.01 -43.37
CA ILE A 433 -1.59 -0.07 -43.46
C ILE A 433 -2.22 1.06 -42.68
N THR A 434 -3.01 1.90 -43.35
CA THR A 434 -3.74 3.03 -42.74
C THR A 434 -5.21 2.72 -42.53
N THR A 435 -5.81 1.93 -43.44
CA THR A 435 -7.23 1.59 -43.39
C THR A 435 -7.46 0.14 -43.84
N ILE A 436 -8.35 -0.54 -43.13
CA ILE A 436 -8.83 -1.88 -43.45
C ILE A 436 -10.26 -1.74 -43.92
N TYR A 437 -10.60 -2.41 -45.02
CA TYR A 437 -11.96 -2.49 -45.55
C TYR A 437 -12.49 -3.90 -45.34
N ALA A 438 -13.71 -4.00 -44.82
CA ALA A 438 -14.38 -5.25 -44.53
C ALA A 438 -15.85 -5.19 -44.93
N THR A 439 -16.47 -6.35 -45.08
CA THR A 439 -17.91 -6.50 -45.17
C THR A 439 -18.45 -7.17 -43.92
N TYR A 440 -19.71 -6.87 -43.56
CA TYR A 440 -20.38 -7.52 -42.42
C TYR A 440 -21.52 -8.42 -42.91
N ASP A 441 -21.80 -9.46 -42.13
CA ASP A 441 -22.97 -10.31 -42.29
C ASP A 441 -24.12 -9.71 -41.46
N GLU A 442 -25.10 -9.08 -42.13
CA GLU A 442 -26.21 -8.39 -41.49
C GLU A 442 -27.02 -9.29 -40.55
N LYS A 443 -27.13 -10.60 -40.86
CA LYS A 443 -27.87 -11.57 -40.07
C LYS A 443 -27.08 -12.10 -38.87
N SER A 444 -25.79 -11.78 -38.77
CA SER A 444 -24.91 -12.29 -37.72
C SER A 444 -24.92 -11.47 -36.43
N LYS A 445 -25.85 -10.52 -36.25
CA LYS A 445 -25.96 -9.65 -35.06
C LYS A 445 -25.99 -10.49 -33.80
N SER A 446 -25.06 -10.22 -32.90
CA SER A 446 -24.98 -10.91 -31.58
C SER A 446 -26.28 -10.78 -30.79
N GLY A 447 -26.79 -11.90 -30.30
CA GLY A 447 -28.02 -11.91 -29.50
C GLY A 447 -29.32 -11.93 -30.34
N SER A 448 -29.27 -11.88 -31.70
CA SER A 448 -30.45 -11.91 -32.53
C SER A 448 -31.16 -13.28 -32.60
N GLY A 449 -30.47 -14.36 -32.24
CA GLY A 449 -31.01 -15.72 -32.31
C GLY A 449 -31.07 -16.32 -33.71
N THR A 450 -30.55 -15.64 -34.74
CA THR A 450 -30.46 -16.17 -36.11
C THR A 450 -29.40 -17.26 -36.20
N GLU A 451 -29.50 -18.09 -37.24
CA GLU A 451 -28.54 -19.17 -37.48
C GLU A 451 -27.13 -18.60 -37.72
N GLU A 452 -27.02 -17.48 -38.42
CA GLU A 452 -25.78 -16.75 -38.67
C GLU A 452 -25.21 -16.13 -37.40
N SER A 453 -26.05 -15.64 -36.50
CA SER A 453 -25.60 -15.09 -35.20
C SER A 453 -25.00 -16.17 -34.27
N LEU A 454 -25.45 -17.40 -34.39
CA LEU A 454 -24.99 -18.57 -33.65
C LEU A 454 -23.76 -19.25 -34.30
N ARG A 455 -23.42 -18.85 -35.54
CA ARG A 455 -22.30 -19.40 -36.30
C ARG A 455 -20.97 -19.13 -35.55
N LYS A 456 -20.20 -20.18 -35.35
CA LYS A 456 -18.90 -20.09 -34.67
C LYS A 456 -17.82 -19.57 -35.63
N VAL A 457 -17.20 -18.48 -35.26
CA VAL A 457 -15.93 -17.98 -35.82
C VAL A 457 -14.83 -18.08 -34.78
N LYS A 458 -13.59 -18.29 -35.23
CA LYS A 458 -12.47 -18.59 -34.29
C LYS A 458 -11.96 -17.39 -33.54
N GLY A 459 -12.26 -16.16 -33.96
CA GLY A 459 -11.77 -14.93 -33.35
C GLY A 459 -12.88 -13.97 -32.98
N THR A 460 -12.73 -13.31 -31.84
CA THR A 460 -13.52 -12.15 -31.43
C THR A 460 -12.57 -11.02 -31.08
N ILE A 461 -12.78 -9.85 -31.69
CA ILE A 461 -11.98 -8.66 -31.44
C ILE A 461 -12.87 -7.55 -30.87
N HIS A 462 -12.28 -6.64 -30.09
CA HIS A 462 -12.96 -5.45 -29.61
C HIS A 462 -12.76 -4.30 -30.58
N TRP A 463 -13.58 -3.27 -30.44
CA TRP A 463 -13.67 -2.17 -31.38
C TRP A 463 -14.32 -0.95 -30.71
N VAL A 464 -14.18 0.23 -31.32
CA VAL A 464 -14.96 1.42 -30.96
C VAL A 464 -15.42 2.13 -32.24
N SER A 465 -16.60 2.79 -32.17
CA SER A 465 -17.11 3.61 -33.27
C SER A 465 -16.23 4.85 -33.44
N ALA A 466 -15.68 5.07 -34.64
CA ALA A 466 -14.84 6.22 -34.91
C ALA A 466 -15.57 7.56 -34.70
N LYS A 467 -16.89 7.58 -34.95
CA LYS A 467 -17.72 8.77 -34.75
C LYS A 467 -17.96 9.13 -33.29
N HIS A 468 -18.10 8.13 -32.43
CA HIS A 468 -18.51 8.31 -31.03
C HIS A 468 -17.39 8.10 -30.03
N ALA A 469 -16.27 7.53 -30.46
CA ALA A 469 -15.14 7.27 -29.58
C ALA A 469 -14.59 8.56 -28.98
N ILE A 470 -14.18 8.45 -27.73
CA ILE A 470 -13.49 9.53 -27.02
C ILE A 470 -11.98 9.30 -27.04
N PRO A 471 -11.17 10.33 -27.28
CA PRO A 471 -9.72 10.20 -27.14
C PRO A 471 -9.36 9.99 -25.66
N VAL A 472 -8.40 9.10 -25.42
CA VAL A 472 -7.92 8.78 -24.07
C VAL A 472 -6.40 8.69 -24.04
N GLU A 473 -5.81 9.16 -22.95
CA GLU A 473 -4.43 8.93 -22.61
C GLU A 473 -4.33 7.68 -21.74
N VAL A 474 -3.48 6.75 -22.10
CA VAL A 474 -3.28 5.50 -21.35
C VAL A 474 -1.85 5.45 -20.85
N ARG A 475 -1.68 5.42 -19.52
CA ARG A 475 -0.39 5.30 -18.84
C ARG A 475 -0.15 3.85 -18.44
N ASN A 476 0.82 3.23 -19.08
CA ASN A 476 1.22 1.87 -18.78
C ASN A 476 2.35 1.88 -17.75
N TYR A 477 2.03 1.58 -16.50
CA TYR A 477 3.00 1.47 -15.43
C TYR A 477 3.59 0.07 -15.35
N ASP A 478 4.90 -0.01 -15.18
CA ASP A 478 5.66 -1.21 -14.91
C ASP A 478 6.44 -1.06 -13.59
N LYS A 479 7.29 -2.04 -13.26
CA LYS A 479 8.15 -2.02 -12.08
C LYS A 479 9.08 -0.81 -12.14
N LEU A 480 9.20 -0.10 -11.02
CA LEU A 480 10.13 1.04 -10.91
C LEU A 480 11.59 0.61 -10.96
N PHE A 481 11.89 -0.61 -10.52
CA PHE A 481 13.25 -1.15 -10.48
C PHE A 481 13.40 -2.36 -11.39
N THR A 482 14.60 -2.56 -11.91
CA THR A 482 14.96 -3.69 -12.79
C THR A 482 15.38 -4.94 -12.03
N VAL A 483 15.68 -4.85 -10.73
CA VAL A 483 16.15 -5.95 -9.87
C VAL A 483 15.19 -6.19 -8.70
N GLU A 484 15.16 -7.41 -8.18
CA GLU A 484 14.23 -7.82 -7.12
C GLU A 484 14.47 -7.11 -5.78
N GLN A 485 15.72 -6.85 -5.44
CA GLN A 485 16.12 -6.21 -4.19
C GLN A 485 17.04 -5.01 -4.49
N PRO A 486 16.48 -3.84 -4.86
CA PRO A 486 17.27 -2.70 -5.33
C PRO A 486 18.21 -2.10 -4.28
N ASP A 487 17.98 -2.38 -3.01
CA ASP A 487 18.73 -1.83 -1.89
C ASP A 487 19.47 -2.90 -1.04
N ALA A 488 19.66 -4.10 -1.59
CA ALA A 488 20.37 -5.18 -0.91
C ALA A 488 21.86 -4.90 -0.75
N GLU A 489 22.49 -4.27 -1.74
CA GLU A 489 23.92 -3.96 -1.73
C GLU A 489 24.17 -2.58 -1.11
N LYS A 490 24.92 -2.53 0.01
CA LYS A 490 25.14 -1.30 0.77
C LYS A 490 25.98 -0.25 0.02
N ASP A 491 26.89 -0.70 -0.83
CA ASP A 491 27.85 0.15 -1.54
C ASP A 491 27.39 0.55 -2.95
N VAL A 492 26.20 0.07 -3.37
CA VAL A 492 25.62 0.40 -4.67
C VAL A 492 24.42 1.33 -4.47
N ASP A 493 24.40 2.43 -5.23
CA ASP A 493 23.25 3.33 -5.22
C ASP A 493 22.04 2.66 -5.88
N PHE A 494 20.95 2.53 -5.13
CA PHE A 494 19.72 1.93 -5.62
C PHE A 494 19.14 2.60 -6.87
N LEU A 495 19.48 3.87 -7.11
CA LEU A 495 19.08 4.60 -8.31
C LEU A 495 19.67 4.02 -9.61
N ASN A 496 20.77 3.27 -9.53
CA ASN A 496 21.34 2.59 -10.68
C ASN A 496 20.42 1.49 -11.24
N PHE A 497 19.44 1.06 -10.47
CA PHE A 497 18.48 0.02 -10.85
C PHE A 497 17.12 0.57 -11.29
N ILE A 498 17.00 1.88 -11.51
CA ILE A 498 15.76 2.47 -12.03
C ILE A 498 15.46 1.93 -13.42
N ASN A 499 14.21 1.51 -13.62
CA ASN A 499 13.70 1.13 -14.93
C ASN A 499 13.30 2.41 -15.70
N PRO A 500 14.00 2.77 -16.79
CA PRO A 500 13.68 3.96 -17.56
C PRO A 500 12.29 3.87 -18.23
N ASP A 501 11.81 2.64 -18.51
CA ASP A 501 10.52 2.38 -19.13
C ASP A 501 9.43 2.05 -18.10
N SER A 502 9.63 2.45 -16.84
CA SER A 502 8.67 2.19 -15.76
C SER A 502 7.30 2.85 -15.96
N VAL A 503 7.20 3.80 -16.87
CA VAL A 503 5.94 4.37 -17.37
C VAL A 503 6.06 4.68 -18.86
N THR A 504 5.07 4.24 -19.64
CA THR A 504 4.91 4.59 -21.04
C THR A 504 3.51 5.13 -21.28
N THR A 505 3.38 6.14 -22.12
CA THR A 505 2.09 6.77 -22.42
C THR A 505 1.74 6.55 -23.87
N VAL A 506 0.50 6.12 -24.11
CA VAL A 506 -0.06 5.96 -25.46
C VAL A 506 -1.39 6.71 -25.56
N GLN A 507 -1.73 7.12 -26.78
CA GLN A 507 -3.02 7.72 -27.09
C GLN A 507 -3.91 6.67 -27.74
N GLY A 508 -5.16 6.61 -27.32
CA GLY A 508 -6.13 5.65 -27.82
C GLY A 508 -7.53 6.24 -27.95
N PHE A 509 -8.47 5.36 -28.26
CA PHE A 509 -9.88 5.68 -28.34
C PHE A 509 -10.69 4.72 -27.50
N ALA A 510 -11.64 5.25 -26.73
CA ALA A 510 -12.52 4.47 -25.88
C ALA A 510 -14.00 4.66 -26.24
N GLU A 511 -14.82 3.71 -25.88
CA GLU A 511 -16.27 3.86 -25.96
C GLU A 511 -16.76 5.05 -25.13
N PRO A 512 -17.84 5.74 -25.52
CA PRO A 512 -18.27 6.99 -24.88
C PRO A 512 -18.69 6.85 -23.41
N SER A 513 -19.04 5.65 -22.93
CA SER A 513 -19.42 5.41 -21.54
C SER A 513 -18.30 5.71 -20.53
N LEU A 514 -17.04 5.80 -20.98
CA LEU A 514 -15.91 6.10 -20.13
C LEU A 514 -15.84 7.58 -19.70
N LYS A 515 -16.64 8.46 -20.29
CA LYS A 515 -16.76 9.87 -19.83
C LYS A 515 -17.20 9.95 -18.37
N ASP A 516 -18.21 9.13 -18.03
CA ASP A 516 -18.92 9.19 -16.74
C ASP A 516 -18.30 8.29 -15.64
N VAL A 517 -17.20 7.60 -15.97
CA VAL A 517 -16.49 6.75 -15.01
C VAL A 517 -15.84 7.61 -13.93
N ALA A 518 -16.00 7.21 -12.68
CA ALA A 518 -15.39 7.90 -11.54
C ALA A 518 -13.87 7.69 -11.47
N VAL A 519 -13.15 8.64 -10.88
CA VAL A 519 -11.73 8.48 -10.56
C VAL A 519 -11.57 7.30 -9.59
N GLY A 520 -10.64 6.40 -9.88
CA GLY A 520 -10.40 5.21 -9.07
C GLY A 520 -11.32 4.02 -9.37
N GLU A 521 -12.35 4.17 -10.23
CA GLU A 521 -13.23 3.06 -10.60
C GLU A 521 -12.45 1.98 -11.39
N PRO A 522 -12.58 0.69 -11.00
CA PRO A 522 -11.88 -0.40 -11.68
C PRO A 522 -12.52 -0.74 -13.02
N LEU A 523 -11.71 -0.82 -14.05
CA LEU A 523 -12.10 -1.15 -15.42
C LEU A 523 -11.25 -2.30 -15.95
N GLN A 524 -11.82 -3.09 -16.85
CA GLN A 524 -11.06 -3.96 -17.74
C GLN A 524 -11.18 -3.43 -19.17
N PHE A 525 -10.08 -2.94 -19.73
CA PHE A 525 -10.00 -2.75 -21.18
C PHE A 525 -9.93 -4.13 -21.82
N GLN A 526 -10.99 -4.50 -22.50
CA GLN A 526 -11.17 -5.87 -23.00
C GLN A 526 -9.96 -6.34 -23.79
N ARG A 527 -9.43 -7.52 -23.43
CA ARG A 527 -8.27 -8.17 -24.04
C ARG A 527 -6.93 -7.44 -23.80
N ILE A 528 -6.90 -6.28 -23.12
CA ILE A 528 -5.69 -5.48 -22.91
C ILE A 528 -5.18 -5.60 -21.47
N GLY A 529 -6.00 -5.27 -20.47
CA GLY A 529 -5.59 -5.25 -19.08
C GLY A 529 -6.65 -4.66 -18.16
N TYR A 530 -6.25 -4.46 -16.89
CA TYR A 530 -7.06 -3.73 -15.91
C TYR A 530 -6.53 -2.31 -15.75
N PHE A 531 -7.46 -1.37 -15.66
CA PHE A 531 -7.20 0.06 -15.65
C PHE A 531 -8.08 0.77 -14.63
N THR A 532 -7.71 2.00 -14.32
CA THR A 532 -8.52 2.92 -13.52
C THR A 532 -8.40 4.33 -14.08
N LYS A 533 -9.45 5.15 -13.92
CA LYS A 533 -9.39 6.56 -14.30
C LYS A 533 -8.52 7.32 -13.30
N ASP A 534 -7.51 8.03 -13.81
CA ASP A 534 -6.59 8.82 -13.01
C ASP A 534 -7.22 10.17 -12.60
N GLN A 535 -6.78 10.68 -11.45
CA GLN A 535 -7.16 12.01 -10.93
C GLN A 535 -6.70 13.18 -11.83
N ASP A 536 -5.71 12.96 -12.72
CA ASP A 536 -5.27 13.96 -13.70
C ASP A 536 -6.27 14.13 -14.86
N SER A 537 -7.33 13.31 -14.91
CA SER A 537 -8.39 13.45 -15.92
C SER A 537 -9.12 14.78 -15.77
N THR A 538 -9.43 15.38 -16.92
CA THR A 538 -10.27 16.59 -17.03
C THR A 538 -11.48 16.28 -17.94
N ASP A 539 -12.39 17.22 -18.10
CA ASP A 539 -13.56 17.09 -18.99
C ASP A 539 -13.19 16.88 -20.47
N THR A 540 -11.96 17.21 -20.86
CA THR A 540 -11.47 17.12 -22.24
C THR A 540 -10.29 16.17 -22.43
N ASN A 541 -9.63 15.73 -21.36
CA ASN A 541 -8.53 14.79 -21.38
C ASN A 541 -8.77 13.68 -20.36
N PHE A 542 -9.12 12.51 -20.83
CA PHE A 542 -9.37 11.33 -20.01
C PHE A 542 -8.10 10.50 -19.90
N VAL A 543 -7.61 10.34 -18.67
CA VAL A 543 -6.36 9.63 -18.35
C VAL A 543 -6.69 8.33 -17.63
N PHE A 544 -6.11 7.23 -18.09
CA PHE A 544 -6.29 5.92 -17.48
C PHE A 544 -4.95 5.28 -17.14
N ASN A 545 -4.81 4.81 -15.91
CA ASN A 545 -3.63 4.10 -15.42
C ASN A 545 -3.83 2.60 -15.58
N ARG A 546 -2.85 1.91 -16.16
CA ARG A 546 -2.84 0.45 -16.15
C ARG A 546 -2.52 -0.05 -14.74
N THR A 547 -3.45 -0.78 -14.16
CA THR A 547 -3.31 -1.41 -12.85
C THR A 547 -2.45 -2.66 -12.94
N VAL A 548 -2.87 -3.64 -13.73
CA VAL A 548 -2.16 -4.88 -14.04
C VAL A 548 -2.52 -5.40 -15.42
N THR A 549 -1.69 -6.28 -15.97
CA THR A 549 -1.95 -7.00 -17.22
C THR A 549 -3.01 -8.09 -17.01
N LEU A 550 -3.65 -8.57 -18.11
CA LEU A 550 -4.61 -9.68 -18.02
C LEU A 550 -3.95 -11.02 -17.69
N LYS A 551 -2.75 -11.26 -18.25
CA LYS A 551 -2.05 -12.54 -18.07
C LYS A 551 -1.21 -12.50 -16.82
N ASP A 552 -1.31 -13.56 -16.05
CA ASP A 552 -0.47 -13.80 -14.89
C ASP A 552 0.82 -14.51 -15.28
N SER A 553 1.94 -14.06 -14.72
CA SER A 553 3.20 -14.78 -14.74
C SER A 553 3.41 -15.64 -13.47
N TYR A 554 2.55 -15.45 -12.45
CA TYR A 554 2.57 -16.23 -11.22
C TYR A 554 2.04 -17.64 -11.47
N LYS A 555 2.81 -18.64 -11.04
CA LYS A 555 2.37 -20.04 -10.99
C LYS A 555 2.37 -20.42 -9.51
N PRO A 556 1.19 -20.63 -8.90
CA PRO A 556 1.14 -21.16 -7.54
C PRO A 556 1.87 -22.53 -7.51
N GLU A 557 2.73 -22.72 -6.51
CA GLU A 557 3.39 -23.99 -6.22
C GLU A 557 2.40 -25.06 -5.78
#